data_f6faeda7e109e44deae7569ec22a3da4
#
_entry.id   f6faeda7e109e44deae7569ec22a3da4
#
_cell.length_a   1.000
_cell.length_b   1.000
_cell.length_c   1.000
_cell.angle_alpha   90.00
_cell.angle_beta   90.00
_cell.angle_gamma   90.00
#
_symmetry.space_group_name_H-M   'P 1'
#
loop_
_entity.id
_entity.type
_entity.pdbx_description
1 polymer ?
#
loop_
_entity_poly.entity_id
_entity_poly.type
_entity_poly.pdbx_seq_one_letter_code
_entity_poly.pdbx_strand_id
1 'polypeptide(L)'
;MCSAGDGKQGRERYGRSIKDYYEDLWQRLPADLEPPSYGLRSRFLRGEVRARDRALDLGCGTGEFTAALAQAGAVAVGVEVADAAIERARARHPGLDFRLVPIDGPLPFVDNSCDLVWASEVIEHVADTAGWLSEVRRVLAPAGRLLVTTPSHGRLRVAVFGMERFSEPLGDHLHLYTKESLRELLDEFGFSEIRVRAVEGPPLLRRSLLARAVR
;
A
#
# COMPACT_ATOMS: atom_id res chain seq x y z
N MET A 1 7.75 -4.55 48.11
CA MET A 1 8.83 -4.49 47.12
C MET A 1 8.21 -4.79 45.75
N CYS A 2 7.77 -3.76 45.02
CA CYS A 2 7.26 -3.92 43.66
C CYS A 2 8.44 -3.77 42.71
N SER A 3 8.64 -4.77 41.86
CA SER A 3 9.73 -4.82 40.89
C SER A 3 9.49 -3.81 39.76
N ALA A 4 10.40 -2.85 39.63
CA ALA A 4 10.47 -1.90 38.50
C ALA A 4 11.16 -2.59 37.30
N GLY A 5 10.42 -3.42 36.57
CA GLY A 5 10.96 -4.18 35.43
C GLY A 5 10.38 -3.84 34.06
N ASP A 6 9.17 -3.28 33.99
CA ASP A 6 8.43 -3.17 32.72
C ASP A 6 8.53 -1.82 31.99
N GLY A 7 9.26 -0.85 32.53
CA GLY A 7 9.34 0.51 31.96
C GLY A 7 10.32 0.69 30.83
N LYS A 8 11.26 -0.24 30.58
CA LYS A 8 12.31 -0.07 29.56
C LYS A 8 11.92 -0.57 28.18
N GLN A 9 11.19 -1.67 28.08
CA GLN A 9 10.79 -2.21 26.77
C GLN A 9 9.74 -1.35 26.03
N GLY A 10 8.89 -0.62 26.77
CA GLY A 10 7.92 0.32 26.18
C GLY A 10 8.53 1.59 25.60
N ARG A 11 9.66 2.06 26.14
CA ARG A 11 10.32 3.29 25.65
C ARG A 11 11.18 3.08 24.41
N GLU A 12 11.66 1.88 24.15
CA GLU A 12 12.44 1.56 22.94
C GLU A 12 11.55 1.49 21.69
N ARG A 13 10.27 1.17 21.81
CA ARG A 13 9.31 1.18 20.69
C ARG A 13 8.96 2.59 20.20
N TYR A 14 8.96 3.59 21.07
CA TYR A 14 8.62 4.98 20.73
C TYR A 14 9.82 5.83 20.26
N GLY A 15 11.04 5.27 20.24
CA GLY A 15 12.26 5.98 19.83
C GLY A 15 12.74 5.68 18.42
N ARG A 16 12.12 4.70 17.71
CA ARG A 16 12.48 4.39 16.32
C ARG A 16 11.58 5.17 15.37
N SER A 17 12.19 5.72 14.32
CA SER A 17 11.39 6.34 13.25
C SER A 17 10.59 5.25 12.51
N ILE A 18 9.48 5.62 11.90
CA ILE A 18 8.69 4.70 11.07
C ILE A 18 9.56 4.13 9.93
N LYS A 19 10.50 4.93 9.41
CA LYS A 19 11.47 4.47 8.42
C LYS A 19 12.34 3.31 8.95
N ASP A 20 12.88 3.45 10.18
CA ASP A 20 13.71 2.40 10.79
C ASP A 20 12.93 1.11 11.00
N TYR A 21 11.63 1.22 11.30
CA TYR A 21 10.75 0.06 11.41
C TYR A 21 10.64 -0.70 10.09
N TYR A 22 10.36 -0.01 8.97
CA TYR A 22 10.26 -0.65 7.66
C TYR A 22 11.60 -1.19 7.18
N GLU A 23 12.70 -0.49 7.45
CA GLU A 23 14.05 -0.96 7.15
C GLU A 23 14.35 -2.28 7.85
N ASP A 24 14.14 -2.35 9.18
CA ASP A 24 14.28 -3.57 9.97
C ASP A 24 13.36 -4.71 9.49
N LEU A 25 12.11 -4.38 9.13
CA LEU A 25 11.15 -5.33 8.61
C LEU A 25 11.66 -5.98 7.33
N TRP A 26 12.04 -5.16 6.34
CA TRP A 26 12.53 -5.66 5.06
C TRP A 26 13.84 -6.44 5.18
N GLN A 27 14.72 -6.10 6.12
CA GLN A 27 15.93 -6.87 6.37
C GLN A 27 15.65 -8.29 6.89
N ARG A 28 14.55 -8.48 7.66
CA ARG A 28 14.18 -9.77 8.26
C ARG A 28 13.31 -10.65 7.35
N LEU A 29 12.59 -10.05 6.41
CA LEU A 29 11.74 -10.81 5.49
C LEU A 29 12.59 -11.71 4.58
N PRO A 30 12.10 -12.92 4.23
CA PRO A 30 12.77 -13.80 3.26
C PRO A 30 13.04 -13.09 1.94
N ALA A 31 14.18 -13.39 1.32
CA ALA A 31 14.56 -12.73 0.08
C ALA A 31 13.62 -13.11 -1.10
N ASP A 32 12.98 -14.25 -1.04
CA ASP A 32 12.08 -14.83 -2.06
C ASP A 32 10.59 -14.62 -1.72
N LEU A 33 10.28 -13.73 -0.78
CA LEU A 33 8.91 -13.45 -0.38
C LEU A 33 8.09 -12.96 -1.58
N GLU A 34 7.00 -13.65 -1.89
CA GLU A 34 5.98 -13.14 -2.80
C GLU A 34 4.93 -12.31 -2.04
N PRO A 35 4.42 -11.22 -2.66
CA PRO A 35 3.32 -10.46 -2.06
C PRO A 35 2.10 -11.39 -1.80
N PRO A 36 1.47 -11.28 -0.63
CA PRO A 36 0.25 -12.05 -0.34
C PRO A 36 -0.79 -11.86 -1.44
N SER A 37 -1.46 -12.95 -1.84
CA SER A 37 -2.52 -12.91 -2.87
C SER A 37 -2.08 -12.31 -4.22
N TYR A 38 -0.79 -12.43 -4.58
CA TYR A 38 -0.22 -11.85 -5.80
C TYR A 38 -1.06 -12.11 -7.04
N GLY A 39 -1.50 -13.36 -7.26
CA GLY A 39 -2.29 -13.72 -8.44
C GLY A 39 -3.62 -12.96 -8.57
N LEU A 40 -4.31 -12.71 -7.45
CA LEU A 40 -5.54 -11.92 -7.43
C LEU A 40 -5.27 -10.44 -7.71
N ARG A 41 -4.30 -9.86 -7.00
CA ARG A 41 -3.93 -8.45 -7.13
C ARG A 41 -3.35 -8.14 -8.51
N SER A 42 -2.48 -9.01 -9.02
CA SER A 42 -1.93 -8.90 -10.37
C SER A 42 -3.02 -8.99 -11.46
N ARG A 43 -4.04 -9.84 -11.28
CA ARG A 43 -5.20 -9.89 -12.20
C ARG A 43 -5.99 -8.59 -12.16
N PHE A 44 -6.22 -8.02 -10.98
CA PHE A 44 -6.90 -6.74 -10.83
C PHE A 44 -6.11 -5.63 -11.50
N LEU A 45 -4.80 -5.52 -11.23
CA LEU A 45 -3.90 -4.56 -11.83
C LEU A 45 -3.93 -4.64 -13.36
N ARG A 46 -3.74 -5.84 -13.93
CA ARG A 46 -3.74 -6.07 -15.39
C ARG A 46 -5.06 -5.76 -16.07
N GLY A 47 -6.17 -5.83 -15.34
CA GLY A 47 -7.49 -5.45 -15.86
C GLY A 47 -7.70 -3.95 -16.02
N GLU A 48 -6.84 -3.13 -15.37
CA GLU A 48 -6.98 -1.68 -15.32
C GLU A 48 -5.82 -0.93 -16.01
N VAL A 49 -4.63 -1.57 -16.14
CA VAL A 49 -3.47 -0.96 -16.79
C VAL A 49 -3.67 -0.89 -18.30
N ARG A 50 -3.21 0.18 -18.92
CA ARG A 50 -3.22 0.41 -20.37
C ARG A 50 -1.79 0.51 -20.88
N ALA A 51 -1.56 0.09 -22.10
CA ALA A 51 -0.27 0.25 -22.75
C ALA A 51 0.14 1.74 -22.78
N ARG A 52 1.39 2.01 -22.43
CA ARG A 52 1.98 3.35 -22.31
C ARG A 52 1.45 4.21 -21.16
N ASP A 53 0.64 3.68 -20.24
CA ASP A 53 0.38 4.39 -18.98
C ASP A 53 1.70 4.77 -18.31
N ARG A 54 1.82 5.99 -17.85
CA ARG A 54 2.85 6.40 -16.88
C ARG A 54 2.36 5.92 -15.53
N ALA A 55 2.90 4.81 -15.07
CA ALA A 55 2.42 4.09 -13.90
C ALA A 55 3.36 4.23 -12.71
N LEU A 56 2.83 4.63 -11.58
CA LEU A 56 3.52 4.69 -10.30
C LEU A 56 3.07 3.52 -9.42
N ASP A 57 4.03 2.70 -8.98
CA ASP A 57 3.85 1.67 -7.96
C ASP A 57 4.30 2.25 -6.62
N LEU A 58 3.34 2.67 -5.79
CA LEU A 58 3.56 3.37 -4.53
C LEU A 58 3.60 2.37 -3.38
N GLY A 59 4.76 2.24 -2.73
CA GLY A 59 5.06 1.15 -1.79
C GLY A 59 5.39 -0.14 -2.56
N CYS A 60 6.35 -0.07 -3.49
CA CYS A 60 6.61 -1.15 -4.45
C CYS A 60 7.25 -2.41 -3.82
N GLY A 61 7.76 -2.32 -2.58
CA GLY A 61 8.46 -3.43 -1.94
C GLY A 61 9.59 -3.96 -2.80
N THR A 62 9.54 -5.25 -3.11
CA THR A 62 10.54 -5.93 -3.95
C THR A 62 10.26 -5.88 -5.46
N GLY A 63 9.29 -5.06 -5.89
CA GLY A 63 9.09 -4.65 -7.28
C GLY A 63 8.22 -5.56 -8.16
N GLU A 64 7.55 -6.56 -7.60
CA GLU A 64 6.73 -7.53 -8.37
C GLU A 64 5.60 -6.86 -9.14
N PHE A 65 4.93 -5.86 -8.54
CA PHE A 65 3.85 -5.14 -9.22
C PHE A 65 4.39 -4.10 -10.19
N THR A 66 5.54 -3.47 -9.91
CA THR A 66 6.24 -2.63 -10.88
C THR A 66 6.58 -3.43 -12.14
N ALA A 67 7.09 -4.65 -11.96
CA ALA A 67 7.38 -5.55 -13.08
C ALA A 67 6.10 -5.98 -13.83
N ALA A 68 4.99 -6.24 -13.10
CA ALA A 68 3.71 -6.57 -13.72
C ALA A 68 3.13 -5.42 -14.55
N LEU A 69 3.29 -4.17 -14.09
CA LEU A 69 2.93 -2.95 -14.83
C LEU A 69 3.75 -2.82 -16.12
N ALA A 70 5.07 -2.98 -16.02
CA ALA A 70 5.97 -2.91 -17.17
C ALA A 70 5.67 -4.02 -18.20
N GLN A 71 5.42 -5.25 -17.75
CA GLN A 71 5.01 -6.37 -18.61
C GLN A 71 3.68 -6.12 -19.32
N ALA A 72 2.78 -5.35 -18.72
CA ALA A 72 1.53 -4.94 -19.34
C ALA A 72 1.69 -3.75 -20.31
N GLY A 73 2.91 -3.26 -20.52
CA GLY A 73 3.25 -2.21 -21.48
C GLY A 73 3.20 -0.80 -20.91
N ALA A 74 3.09 -0.63 -19.59
CA ALA A 74 3.19 0.67 -18.94
C ALA A 74 4.66 1.13 -18.81
N VAL A 75 4.88 2.45 -18.70
CA VAL A 75 6.13 3.04 -18.25
C VAL A 75 6.05 3.12 -16.73
N ALA A 76 6.61 2.10 -16.05
CA ALA A 76 6.44 1.89 -14.63
C ALA A 76 7.63 2.43 -13.83
N VAL A 77 7.32 3.09 -12.70
CA VAL A 77 8.29 3.51 -11.68
C VAL A 77 7.79 2.97 -10.33
N GLY A 78 8.64 2.26 -9.60
CA GLY A 78 8.38 1.84 -8.25
C GLY A 78 8.99 2.82 -7.23
N VAL A 79 8.25 3.16 -6.18
CA VAL A 79 8.78 3.96 -5.05
C VAL A 79 8.55 3.25 -3.73
N GLU A 80 9.50 3.39 -2.83
CA GLU A 80 9.49 2.72 -1.52
C GLU A 80 10.28 3.56 -0.51
N VAL A 81 9.97 3.41 0.78
CA VAL A 81 10.60 4.16 1.88
C VAL A 81 11.78 3.43 2.51
N ALA A 82 11.88 2.11 2.30
CA ALA A 82 12.93 1.25 2.84
C ALA A 82 14.04 1.01 1.80
N ASP A 83 15.28 1.33 2.17
CA ASP A 83 16.46 1.10 1.33
C ASP A 83 16.64 -0.41 1.01
N ALA A 84 16.46 -1.28 2.02
CA ALA A 84 16.58 -2.74 1.84
C ALA A 84 15.59 -3.31 0.81
N ALA A 85 14.37 -2.77 0.73
CA ALA A 85 13.39 -3.17 -0.27
C ALA A 85 13.82 -2.71 -1.69
N ILE A 86 14.25 -1.46 -1.81
CA ILE A 86 14.74 -0.90 -3.09
C ILE A 86 15.94 -1.69 -3.64
N GLU A 87 16.90 -2.06 -2.78
CA GLU A 87 18.04 -2.88 -3.19
C GLU A 87 17.58 -4.24 -3.74
N ARG A 88 16.64 -4.89 -3.06
CA ARG A 88 16.04 -6.16 -3.52
C ARG A 88 15.28 -5.99 -4.83
N ALA A 89 14.49 -4.92 -4.97
CA ALA A 89 13.75 -4.63 -6.20
C ALA A 89 14.67 -4.46 -7.40
N ARG A 90 15.75 -3.69 -7.25
CA ARG A 90 16.77 -3.49 -8.29
C ARG A 90 17.50 -4.78 -8.66
N ALA A 91 17.80 -5.62 -7.67
CA ALA A 91 18.44 -6.92 -7.90
C ALA A 91 17.52 -7.90 -8.64
N ARG A 92 16.22 -7.91 -8.32
CA ARG A 92 15.22 -8.82 -8.93
C ARG A 92 14.78 -8.39 -10.32
N HIS A 93 14.68 -7.09 -10.54
CA HIS A 93 14.12 -6.50 -11.75
C HIS A 93 15.08 -5.48 -12.35
N PRO A 94 16.27 -5.91 -12.81
CA PRO A 94 17.26 -5.03 -13.41
C PRO A 94 16.68 -4.36 -14.65
N GLY A 95 16.85 -3.04 -14.77
CA GLY A 95 16.34 -2.25 -15.88
C GLY A 95 14.99 -1.57 -15.63
N LEU A 96 14.32 -1.84 -14.51
CA LEU A 96 13.17 -1.05 -14.06
C LEU A 96 13.63 0.12 -13.16
N ASP A 97 12.84 1.18 -13.13
CA ASP A 97 13.12 2.38 -12.31
C ASP A 97 12.54 2.20 -10.90
N PHE A 98 13.42 2.16 -9.91
CA PHE A 98 13.07 2.09 -8.49
C PHE A 98 13.71 3.25 -7.72
N ARG A 99 12.91 4.00 -6.98
CA ARG A 99 13.34 5.19 -6.26
C ARG A 99 12.99 5.12 -4.78
N LEU A 100 13.96 5.46 -3.94
CA LEU A 100 13.72 5.70 -2.54
C LEU A 100 12.98 7.03 -2.37
N VAL A 101 11.94 7.05 -1.54
CA VAL A 101 11.18 8.27 -1.23
C VAL A 101 11.10 8.46 0.29
N PRO A 102 10.98 9.71 0.77
CA PRO A 102 10.75 9.93 2.21
C PRO A 102 9.36 9.39 2.60
N ILE A 103 9.24 8.97 3.86
CA ILE A 103 7.97 8.48 4.42
C ILE A 103 6.95 9.60 4.56
N ASP A 104 7.43 10.77 4.92
CA ASP A 104 6.65 12.00 5.04
C ASP A 104 7.19 13.02 4.04
N GLY A 105 6.32 13.56 3.20
CA GLY A 105 6.72 14.59 2.24
C GLY A 105 6.15 14.36 0.84
N PRO A 106 6.39 15.33 -0.05
CA PRO A 106 5.87 15.23 -1.40
C PRO A 106 6.57 14.12 -2.19
N LEU A 107 5.80 13.44 -3.03
CA LEU A 107 6.34 12.49 -3.98
C LEU A 107 7.22 13.24 -5.01
N PRO A 108 8.39 12.69 -5.42
CA PRO A 108 9.31 13.34 -6.36
C PRO A 108 8.82 13.25 -7.82
N PHE A 109 7.56 13.60 -8.02
CA PHE A 109 6.89 13.61 -9.32
C PHE A 109 6.19 14.96 -9.51
N VAL A 110 6.20 15.46 -10.74
CA VAL A 110 5.47 16.67 -11.07
C VAL A 110 3.96 16.41 -11.13
N ASP A 111 3.18 17.48 -11.00
CA ASP A 111 1.73 17.42 -11.09
C ASP A 111 1.28 16.78 -12.41
N ASN A 112 0.22 15.98 -12.37
CA ASN A 112 -0.39 15.36 -13.56
C ASN A 112 0.56 14.45 -14.37
N SER A 113 1.57 13.87 -13.73
CA SER A 113 2.60 13.08 -14.42
C SER A 113 2.28 11.58 -14.51
N CYS A 114 1.28 11.09 -13.76
CA CYS A 114 0.92 9.69 -13.72
C CYS A 114 -0.48 9.45 -14.30
N ASP A 115 -0.64 8.43 -15.14
CA ASP A 115 -1.92 7.99 -15.68
C ASP A 115 -2.55 6.90 -14.80
N LEU A 116 -1.71 6.22 -14.01
CA LEU A 116 -2.08 5.18 -13.08
C LEU A 116 -1.19 5.26 -11.82
N VAL A 117 -1.82 5.22 -10.64
CA VAL A 117 -1.16 4.95 -9.36
C VAL A 117 -1.68 3.62 -8.83
N TRP A 118 -0.77 2.71 -8.52
CA TRP A 118 -1.02 1.46 -7.83
C TRP A 118 -0.48 1.55 -6.41
N ALA A 119 -1.31 1.25 -5.42
CA ALA A 119 -0.93 1.21 -4.00
C ALA A 119 -1.51 -0.05 -3.36
N SER A 120 -0.65 -1.04 -3.13
CA SER A 120 -1.06 -2.35 -2.64
C SER A 120 -0.57 -2.58 -1.22
N GLU A 121 -1.50 -2.68 -0.27
CA GLU A 121 -1.21 -2.82 1.17
C GLU A 121 -0.32 -1.65 1.65
N VAL A 122 -0.74 -0.44 1.38
CA VAL A 122 -0.03 0.80 1.75
C VAL A 122 -0.91 1.69 2.60
N ILE A 123 -2.16 1.96 2.17
CA ILE A 123 -3.03 2.99 2.77
C ILE A 123 -3.33 2.73 4.26
N GLU A 124 -3.32 1.48 4.69
CA GLU A 124 -3.52 1.09 6.09
C GLU A 124 -2.36 1.48 7.01
N HIS A 125 -1.18 1.71 6.44
CA HIS A 125 0.05 2.04 7.15
C HIS A 125 0.35 3.54 7.16
N VAL A 126 -0.37 4.34 6.39
CA VAL A 126 -0.11 5.77 6.21
C VAL A 126 -0.67 6.58 7.37
N ALA A 127 0.19 7.24 8.15
CA ALA A 127 -0.24 8.03 9.30
C ALA A 127 -1.06 9.26 8.89
N ASP A 128 -0.59 10.03 7.91
CA ASP A 128 -1.30 11.16 7.30
C ASP A 128 -1.97 10.72 5.98
N THR A 129 -3.09 10.02 6.10
CA THR A 129 -3.88 9.58 4.94
C THR A 129 -4.38 10.75 4.09
N ALA A 130 -4.66 11.90 4.71
CA ALA A 130 -5.13 13.10 4.02
C ALA A 130 -4.04 13.68 3.11
N GLY A 131 -2.85 13.89 3.65
CA GLY A 131 -1.68 14.34 2.89
C GLY A 131 -1.32 13.36 1.78
N TRP A 132 -1.33 12.07 2.08
CA TRP A 132 -1.03 11.01 1.12
C TRP A 132 -2.01 10.99 -0.06
N LEU A 133 -3.33 11.04 0.18
CA LEU A 133 -4.35 11.09 -0.88
C LEU A 133 -4.25 12.38 -1.69
N SER A 134 -3.91 13.49 -1.06
CA SER A 134 -3.69 14.77 -1.74
C SER A 134 -2.50 14.68 -2.70
N GLU A 135 -1.39 14.05 -2.28
CA GLU A 135 -0.22 13.82 -3.13
C GLU A 135 -0.52 12.84 -4.27
N VAL A 136 -1.19 11.73 -3.98
CA VAL A 136 -1.64 10.78 -5.02
C VAL A 136 -2.50 11.51 -6.06
N ARG A 137 -3.43 12.34 -5.61
CA ARG A 137 -4.28 13.13 -6.49
C ARG A 137 -3.49 14.18 -7.27
N ARG A 138 -2.48 14.82 -6.67
CA ARG A 138 -1.60 15.78 -7.34
C ARG A 138 -0.84 15.16 -8.49
N VAL A 139 -0.22 14.00 -8.29
CA VAL A 139 0.59 13.33 -9.31
C VAL A 139 -0.24 12.67 -10.41
N LEU A 140 -1.48 12.25 -10.13
CA LEU A 140 -2.39 11.69 -11.14
C LEU A 140 -2.78 12.75 -12.16
N ALA A 141 -2.76 12.42 -13.43
CA ALA A 141 -3.32 13.23 -14.50
C ALA A 141 -4.86 13.33 -14.42
N PRO A 142 -5.51 14.32 -15.04
CA PRO A 142 -6.96 14.29 -15.22
C PRO A 142 -7.42 12.98 -15.86
N ALA A 143 -8.45 12.36 -15.33
CA ALA A 143 -8.92 11.01 -15.67
C ALA A 143 -7.91 9.87 -15.36
N GLY A 144 -6.84 10.16 -14.63
CA GLY A 144 -5.91 9.18 -14.09
C GLY A 144 -6.57 8.27 -13.06
N ARG A 145 -6.06 7.06 -12.92
CA ARG A 145 -6.67 6.02 -12.08
C ARG A 145 -5.83 5.73 -10.86
N LEU A 146 -6.50 5.68 -9.71
CA LEU A 146 -5.95 5.14 -8.47
C LEU A 146 -6.48 3.73 -8.28
N LEU A 147 -5.58 2.77 -8.07
CA LEU A 147 -5.90 1.41 -7.68
C LEU A 147 -5.31 1.14 -6.29
N VAL A 148 -6.16 0.71 -5.37
CA VAL A 148 -5.75 0.40 -4.00
C VAL A 148 -6.15 -1.02 -3.66
N THR A 149 -5.24 -1.74 -2.99
CA THR A 149 -5.61 -2.94 -2.24
C THR A 149 -5.26 -2.76 -0.77
N THR A 150 -6.12 -3.28 0.10
CA THR A 150 -5.93 -3.19 1.56
C THR A 150 -6.72 -4.32 2.24
N PRO A 151 -6.35 -4.74 3.46
CA PRO A 151 -7.15 -5.70 4.21
C PRO A 151 -8.58 -5.22 4.45
N SER A 152 -9.53 -6.15 4.40
CA SER A 152 -10.95 -5.89 4.68
C SER A 152 -11.27 -6.11 6.16
N HIS A 153 -11.81 -5.10 6.82
CA HIS A 153 -12.21 -5.13 8.23
C HIS A 153 -13.74 -5.05 8.37
N GLY A 154 -14.46 -5.83 7.55
CA GLY A 154 -15.91 -5.90 7.60
C GLY A 154 -16.44 -6.21 9.01
N ARG A 155 -17.54 -5.56 9.42
CA ARG A 155 -18.10 -5.61 10.78
C ARG A 155 -18.27 -7.03 11.32
N LEU A 156 -18.76 -7.97 10.49
CA LEU A 156 -18.94 -9.37 10.90
C LEU A 156 -17.58 -10.05 11.12
N ARG A 157 -16.59 -9.77 10.29
CA ARG A 157 -15.25 -10.34 10.43
C ARG A 157 -14.60 -9.88 11.73
N VAL A 158 -14.71 -8.59 12.06
CA VAL A 158 -14.22 -8.04 13.32
C VAL A 158 -14.99 -8.64 14.52
N ALA A 159 -16.30 -8.79 14.41
CA ALA A 159 -17.13 -9.40 15.47
C ALA A 159 -16.79 -10.89 15.72
N VAL A 160 -16.44 -11.64 14.66
CA VAL A 160 -16.13 -13.08 14.77
C VAL A 160 -14.71 -13.32 15.27
N PHE A 161 -13.75 -12.53 14.82
CA PHE A 161 -12.32 -12.79 15.09
C PHE A 161 -11.72 -11.86 16.15
N GLY A 162 -12.46 -10.83 16.60
CA GLY A 162 -11.96 -9.82 17.53
C GLY A 162 -11.06 -8.79 16.87
N MET A 163 -10.95 -7.61 17.47
CA MET A 163 -10.06 -6.54 17.00
C MET A 163 -8.58 -6.90 17.16
N GLU A 164 -8.24 -7.63 18.23
CA GLU A 164 -6.86 -8.03 18.55
C GLU A 164 -6.19 -8.79 17.42
N ARG A 165 -6.95 -9.61 16.67
CA ARG A 165 -6.42 -10.36 15.53
C ARG A 165 -5.98 -9.46 14.36
N PHE A 166 -6.42 -8.22 14.32
CA PHE A 166 -6.09 -7.27 13.25
C PHE A 166 -5.03 -6.26 13.68
N SER A 167 -4.75 -6.17 14.98
CA SER A 167 -3.69 -5.34 15.54
C SER A 167 -2.38 -6.10 15.80
N GLU A 168 -2.41 -7.44 15.78
CA GLU A 168 -1.23 -8.30 15.93
C GLU A 168 -1.22 -9.41 14.86
N PRO A 169 -0.07 -9.76 14.31
CA PRO A 169 1.30 -9.28 14.50
C PRO A 169 1.64 -8.02 13.69
N LEU A 170 0.67 -7.44 12.99
CA LEU A 170 0.82 -6.31 12.10
C LEU A 170 0.53 -5.01 12.86
N GLY A 171 1.21 -4.78 13.99
CA GLY A 171 1.05 -3.59 14.85
C GLY A 171 1.33 -2.25 14.15
N ASP A 172 1.47 -2.25 12.84
CA ASP A 172 1.66 -1.12 11.98
C ASP A 172 0.42 -0.76 11.13
N HIS A 173 -0.69 -1.53 11.20
CA HIS A 173 -1.95 -1.13 10.59
C HIS A 173 -2.60 -0.01 11.41
N LEU A 174 -2.39 1.22 10.98
CA LEU A 174 -2.94 2.41 11.63
C LEU A 174 -4.42 2.60 11.31
N HIS A 175 -4.87 2.10 10.17
CA HIS A 175 -6.24 2.25 9.69
C HIS A 175 -6.87 0.91 9.30
N LEU A 176 -8.13 0.73 9.71
CA LEU A 176 -8.93 -0.46 9.44
C LEU A 176 -10.07 -0.11 8.49
N TYR A 177 -9.98 -0.55 7.24
CA TYR A 177 -10.96 -0.19 6.22
C TYR A 177 -12.08 -1.20 6.07
N THR A 178 -13.31 -0.70 5.93
CA THR A 178 -14.43 -1.42 5.34
C THR A 178 -14.62 -0.98 3.89
N LYS A 179 -15.45 -1.71 3.14
CA LYS A 179 -15.81 -1.31 1.78
C LYS A 179 -16.42 0.09 1.72
N GLU A 180 -17.28 0.39 2.69
CA GLU A 180 -18.00 1.66 2.81
C GLU A 180 -17.03 2.78 3.19
N SER A 181 -16.22 2.61 4.25
CA SER A 181 -15.32 3.66 4.72
C SER A 181 -14.22 4.00 3.69
N LEU A 182 -13.71 3.00 2.96
CA LEU A 182 -12.74 3.26 1.89
C LEU A 182 -13.39 4.02 0.72
N ARG A 183 -14.64 3.69 0.37
CA ARG A 183 -15.36 4.41 -0.68
C ARG A 183 -15.62 5.86 -0.29
N GLU A 184 -16.13 6.09 0.93
CA GLU A 184 -16.41 7.43 1.47
C GLU A 184 -15.14 8.28 1.53
N LEU A 185 -14.03 7.70 2.01
CA LEU A 185 -12.74 8.37 2.04
C LEU A 185 -12.30 8.84 0.64
N LEU A 186 -12.37 7.97 -0.37
CA LEU A 186 -11.98 8.32 -1.73
C LEU A 186 -12.90 9.40 -2.33
N ASP A 187 -14.21 9.35 -2.05
CA ASP A 187 -15.18 10.35 -2.49
C ASP A 187 -14.92 11.72 -1.85
N GLU A 188 -14.62 11.76 -0.55
CA GLU A 188 -14.28 12.97 0.20
C GLU A 188 -13.03 13.66 -0.35
N PHE A 189 -12.06 12.88 -0.83
CA PHE A 189 -10.88 13.41 -1.50
C PHE A 189 -11.08 13.73 -2.99
N GLY A 190 -12.33 13.75 -3.47
CA GLY A 190 -12.70 14.20 -4.81
C GLY A 190 -12.34 13.23 -5.93
N PHE A 191 -12.23 11.95 -5.62
CA PHE A 191 -12.18 10.90 -6.64
C PHE A 191 -13.59 10.58 -7.13
N SER A 192 -13.69 10.15 -8.36
CA SER A 192 -14.94 9.77 -9.04
C SER A 192 -14.88 8.31 -9.52
N GLU A 193 -15.97 7.80 -10.08
CA GLU A 193 -16.09 6.43 -10.59
C GLU A 193 -15.61 5.35 -9.60
N ILE A 194 -15.80 5.58 -8.31
CA ILE A 194 -15.26 4.74 -7.25
C ILE A 194 -15.95 3.37 -7.23
N ARG A 195 -15.15 2.32 -7.38
CA ARG A 195 -15.59 0.93 -7.31
C ARG A 195 -14.75 0.19 -6.27
N VAL A 196 -15.38 -0.21 -5.17
CA VAL A 196 -14.73 -1.01 -4.12
C VAL A 196 -15.36 -2.39 -4.08
N ARG A 197 -14.56 -3.43 -4.17
CA ARG A 197 -14.97 -4.82 -4.08
C ARG A 197 -14.26 -5.52 -2.93
N ALA A 198 -15.03 -6.21 -2.09
CA ALA A 198 -14.47 -7.10 -1.08
C ALA A 198 -14.31 -8.50 -1.69
N VAL A 199 -13.12 -9.07 -1.58
CA VAL A 199 -12.70 -10.32 -2.23
C VAL A 199 -12.05 -11.26 -1.24
N GLU A 200 -11.74 -12.49 -1.66
CA GLU A 200 -11.12 -13.57 -0.89
C GLU A 200 -11.94 -14.02 0.33
N GLY A 201 -12.15 -15.30 0.43
CA GLY A 201 -12.94 -15.92 1.49
C GLY A 201 -14.46 -15.88 1.25
N PRO A 202 -15.24 -16.38 2.20
CA PRO A 202 -16.71 -16.41 2.13
C PRO A 202 -17.32 -15.01 2.02
N PRO A 203 -18.52 -14.85 1.43
CA PRO A 203 -19.11 -13.53 1.16
C PRO A 203 -19.15 -12.56 2.34
N LEU A 204 -19.42 -13.05 3.54
CA LEU A 204 -19.53 -12.23 4.76
C LEU A 204 -18.19 -12.07 5.52
N LEU A 205 -17.14 -12.80 5.11
CA LEU A 205 -15.83 -12.83 5.77
C LEU A 205 -14.69 -12.52 4.79
N ARG A 206 -14.95 -11.63 3.83
CA ARG A 206 -13.95 -11.20 2.85
C ARG A 206 -12.73 -10.60 3.53
N ARG A 207 -11.54 -10.92 2.99
CA ARG A 207 -10.25 -10.58 3.61
C ARG A 207 -9.60 -9.34 3.02
N SER A 208 -9.87 -9.04 1.75
CA SER A 208 -9.21 -7.97 1.03
C SER A 208 -10.21 -7.07 0.33
N LEU A 209 -9.88 -5.80 0.20
CA LEU A 209 -10.57 -4.81 -0.61
C LEU A 209 -9.73 -4.53 -1.86
N LEU A 210 -10.41 -4.43 -2.99
CA LEU A 210 -9.85 -3.92 -4.24
C LEU A 210 -10.64 -2.67 -4.61
N ALA A 211 -9.99 -1.53 -4.67
CA ALA A 211 -10.59 -0.26 -5.01
C ALA A 211 -10.01 0.34 -6.28
N ARG A 212 -10.88 0.84 -7.15
CA ARG A 212 -10.55 1.68 -8.30
C ARG A 212 -11.27 3.02 -8.16
N ALA A 213 -10.56 4.09 -8.41
CA ALA A 213 -11.10 5.44 -8.42
C ALA A 213 -10.47 6.27 -9.56
N VAL A 214 -11.12 7.31 -9.99
CA VAL A 214 -10.66 8.21 -11.06
C VAL A 214 -10.53 9.61 -10.49
N ARG A 215 -9.43 10.29 -10.82
CA ARG A 215 -9.23 11.70 -10.48
C ARG A 215 -10.13 12.63 -11.27
#